data_71a7255d741a69fa1d01db6472bf92e3
#
_entry.id   71a7255d741a69fa1d01db6472bf92e3
#
_cell.length_a   1.000
_cell.length_b   1.000
_cell.length_c   1.000
_cell.angle_alpha   90.00
_cell.angle_beta   90.00
_cell.angle_gamma   90.00
#
_symmetry.space_group_name_H-M   'P 1'
#
loop_
_entity.id
_entity.type
_entity.pdbx_description
1 polymer ?
#
loop_
_entity_poly.entity_id
_entity_poly.type
_entity_poly.pdbx_seq_one_letter_code
_entity_poly.pdbx_strand_id
1 'polypeptide(L)'
;PTVGEPCRFEMNLRQFDGSPLTADDVALSHTKKIHLLAVDKTLTDYQHLHPTADTLYDGVWKFELTPRSPGKYVVFLDFIPVRSPRRVLLKSSFEVAGKAQSAEQPSQEALPLAIEMGGNHFELMIPKVEGSSQDQSIILMLRVTDNSGQLSTLSPVMGAFAHMVAFDPELNGFAHLHPLENALPAKKDELHPG
;
A
#
# COMPACT_ATOMS: atom_id res chain seq x y z
N PRO A 1 5.82 -15.94 -12.94
CA PRO A 1 4.88 -16.28 -11.86
C PRO A 1 3.57 -16.84 -12.39
N THR A 2 2.93 -17.71 -11.59
CA THR A 2 1.67 -18.37 -11.88
C THR A 2 0.68 -18.03 -10.78
N VAL A 3 -0.62 -17.95 -11.12
CA VAL A 3 -1.69 -17.68 -10.14
C VAL A 3 -1.69 -18.76 -9.05
N GLY A 4 -1.75 -18.31 -7.78
CA GLY A 4 -1.81 -19.17 -6.60
C GLY A 4 -0.47 -19.76 -6.16
N GLU A 5 0.60 -19.54 -6.90
CA GLU A 5 1.93 -20.05 -6.55
C GLU A 5 2.81 -18.95 -5.95
N PRO A 6 3.44 -19.18 -4.78
CA PRO A 6 4.42 -18.25 -4.24
C PRO A 6 5.59 -18.07 -5.20
N CYS A 7 5.90 -16.83 -5.51
CA CYS A 7 6.99 -16.48 -6.39
C CYS A 7 7.96 -15.53 -5.68
N ARG A 8 9.24 -15.82 -5.75
CA ARG A 8 10.31 -14.97 -5.23
C ARG A 8 10.83 -14.08 -6.32
N PHE A 9 10.96 -12.81 -5.99
CA PHE A 9 11.47 -11.77 -6.88
C PHE A 9 12.74 -11.18 -6.31
N GLU A 10 13.64 -10.85 -7.23
CA GLU A 10 14.85 -10.08 -6.94
C GLU A 10 14.82 -8.78 -7.73
N MET A 11 15.17 -7.69 -7.06
CA MET A 11 15.29 -6.37 -7.66
C MET A 11 16.72 -5.89 -7.49
N ASN A 12 17.32 -5.40 -8.56
CA ASN A 12 18.60 -4.72 -8.51
C ASN A 12 18.36 -3.22 -8.48
N LEU A 13 18.51 -2.61 -7.30
CA LEU A 13 18.34 -1.18 -7.13
C LEU A 13 19.70 -0.48 -7.12
N ARG A 14 19.76 0.63 -7.84
CA ARG A 14 20.98 1.44 -7.95
C ARG A 14 20.69 2.90 -7.67
N GLN A 15 21.67 3.57 -7.12
CA GLN A 15 21.68 5.02 -6.98
C GLN A 15 21.87 5.67 -8.36
N PHE A 16 21.69 7.00 -8.43
CA PHE A 16 21.83 7.73 -9.69
C PHE A 16 23.23 7.66 -10.30
N ASP A 17 24.27 7.51 -9.47
CA ASP A 17 25.66 7.35 -9.89
C ASP A 17 26.03 5.90 -10.33
N GLY A 18 25.04 4.99 -10.32
CA GLY A 18 25.21 3.59 -10.67
C GLY A 18 25.67 2.68 -9.53
N SER A 19 26.00 3.23 -8.37
CA SER A 19 26.35 2.43 -7.19
C SER A 19 25.14 1.63 -6.68
N PRO A 20 25.35 0.48 -6.02
CA PRO A 20 24.27 -0.30 -5.44
C PRO A 20 23.50 0.54 -4.38
N LEU A 21 22.16 0.42 -4.34
CA LEU A 21 21.34 0.96 -3.27
C LEU A 21 21.26 -0.08 -2.15
N THR A 22 22.02 0.15 -1.09
CA THR A 22 22.08 -0.76 0.07
C THR A 22 21.01 -0.45 1.11
N ALA A 23 20.90 -1.30 2.14
CA ALA A 23 20.01 -1.03 3.25
C ALA A 23 20.36 0.26 4.00
N ASP A 24 21.64 0.62 4.09
CA ASP A 24 22.09 1.81 4.80
C ASP A 24 21.80 3.11 4.04
N ASP A 25 21.55 3.02 2.74
CA ASP A 25 21.17 4.15 1.90
C ASP A 25 19.68 4.52 2.00
N VAL A 26 18.86 3.69 2.65
CA VAL A 26 17.40 3.88 2.75
C VAL A 26 16.98 4.12 4.21
N ALA A 27 16.28 5.23 4.45
CA ALA A 27 15.73 5.57 5.74
C ALA A 27 14.55 4.68 6.11
N LEU A 28 14.29 4.50 7.41
CA LEU A 28 13.06 3.86 7.87
C LEU A 28 11.87 4.80 7.66
N SER A 29 10.83 4.28 7.07
CA SER A 29 9.52 4.90 6.96
C SER A 29 8.49 3.92 7.48
N HIS A 30 7.70 4.27 8.51
CA HIS A 30 6.73 3.35 9.13
C HIS A 30 7.31 1.96 9.44
N THR A 31 8.48 1.95 10.11
CA THR A 31 9.23 0.76 10.54
C THR A 31 9.87 -0.08 9.43
N LYS A 32 9.70 0.28 8.17
CA LYS A 32 10.27 -0.44 7.02
C LYS A 32 11.12 0.48 6.13
N LYS A 33 12.06 -0.10 5.41
CA LYS A 33 12.95 0.65 4.52
C LYS A 33 12.30 0.91 3.16
N ILE A 34 11.68 -0.12 2.58
CA ILE A 34 10.99 -0.04 1.29
C ILE A 34 9.57 -0.58 1.46
N HIS A 35 8.59 0.17 0.97
CA HIS A 35 7.23 -0.30 0.76
C HIS A 35 7.06 -0.69 -0.71
N LEU A 36 6.60 -1.89 -0.95
CA LEU A 36 6.27 -2.39 -2.28
C LEU A 36 4.76 -2.62 -2.35
N LEU A 37 4.13 -1.97 -3.30
CA LEU A 37 2.70 -2.09 -3.57
C LEU A 37 2.55 -2.81 -4.89
N ALA A 38 2.01 -4.03 -4.86
CA ALA A 38 1.72 -4.81 -6.06
C ALA A 38 0.21 -4.85 -6.28
N VAL A 39 -0.22 -4.57 -7.50
CA VAL A 39 -1.64 -4.55 -7.84
C VAL A 39 -1.85 -5.02 -9.28
N ASP A 40 -2.90 -5.83 -9.49
CA ASP A 40 -3.33 -6.22 -10.81
C ASP A 40 -4.10 -5.09 -11.50
N LYS A 41 -4.31 -5.18 -12.81
CA LYS A 41 -5.02 -4.14 -13.59
C LYS A 41 -6.48 -3.94 -13.17
N THR A 42 -7.09 -4.92 -12.55
CA THR A 42 -8.49 -4.87 -12.11
C THR A 42 -8.65 -4.30 -10.71
N LEU A 43 -7.53 -4.02 -10.02
CA LEU A 43 -7.47 -3.57 -8.63
C LEU A 43 -8.07 -4.58 -7.63
N THR A 44 -8.21 -5.85 -8.02
CA THR A 44 -8.81 -6.89 -7.18
C THR A 44 -7.78 -7.67 -6.37
N ASP A 45 -6.52 -7.72 -6.82
CA ASP A 45 -5.41 -8.28 -6.06
C ASP A 45 -4.38 -7.21 -5.73
N TYR A 46 -4.55 -6.60 -4.57
CA TYR A 46 -3.60 -5.68 -3.98
C TYR A 46 -2.80 -6.36 -2.89
N GLN A 47 -1.48 -6.20 -2.91
CA GLN A 47 -0.57 -6.72 -1.89
C GLN A 47 0.45 -5.64 -1.50
N HIS A 48 0.57 -5.40 -0.18
CA HIS A 48 1.54 -4.49 0.41
C HIS A 48 2.66 -5.30 1.04
N LEU A 49 3.84 -5.17 0.52
CA LEU A 49 5.01 -5.98 0.85
C LEU A 49 6.18 -5.09 1.28
N HIS A 50 7.13 -5.69 1.98
CA HIS A 50 8.34 -5.00 2.44
C HIS A 50 9.58 -5.78 2.00
N PRO A 51 10.20 -5.41 0.87
CA PRO A 51 11.42 -6.04 0.41
C PRO A 51 12.53 -5.95 1.44
N THR A 52 13.34 -7.00 1.49
CA THR A 52 14.53 -7.07 2.34
C THR A 52 15.78 -7.02 1.48
N ALA A 53 16.79 -6.27 1.93
CA ALA A 53 18.08 -6.25 1.27
C ALA A 53 18.75 -7.63 1.40
N ASP A 54 19.40 -8.06 0.34
CA ASP A 54 20.25 -9.24 0.37
C ASP A 54 21.50 -8.97 1.24
N THR A 55 21.93 -9.96 1.99
CA THR A 55 23.09 -9.83 2.88
C THR A 55 24.42 -10.12 2.20
N LEU A 56 24.40 -10.71 1.00
CA LEU A 56 25.60 -11.11 0.25
C LEU A 56 25.83 -10.23 -0.98
N TYR A 57 24.76 -9.66 -1.55
CA TYR A 57 24.83 -8.92 -2.80
C TYR A 57 24.27 -7.51 -2.63
N ASP A 58 25.14 -6.52 -2.61
CA ASP A 58 24.77 -5.12 -2.51
C ASP A 58 23.84 -4.68 -3.63
N GLY A 59 22.79 -3.94 -3.26
CA GLY A 59 21.77 -3.44 -4.20
C GLY A 59 20.72 -4.47 -4.60
N VAL A 60 20.87 -5.73 -4.17
CA VAL A 60 19.82 -6.75 -4.38
C VAL A 60 18.80 -6.69 -3.26
N TRP A 61 17.55 -6.59 -3.63
CA TRP A 61 16.40 -6.60 -2.71
C TRP A 61 15.46 -7.72 -3.11
N LYS A 62 14.89 -8.41 -2.10
CA LYS A 62 14.08 -9.61 -2.30
C LYS A 62 12.71 -9.45 -1.66
N PHE A 63 11.70 -9.97 -2.34
CA PHE A 63 10.35 -10.12 -1.80
C PHE A 63 9.69 -11.38 -2.36
N GLU A 64 8.64 -11.83 -1.69
CA GLU A 64 7.81 -12.94 -2.13
C GLU A 64 6.38 -12.44 -2.31
N LEU A 65 5.73 -12.90 -3.37
CA LEU A 65 4.36 -12.54 -3.72
C LEU A 65 3.65 -13.78 -4.26
N THR A 66 2.41 -13.98 -3.81
CA THR A 66 1.51 -15.02 -4.34
C THR A 66 0.40 -14.32 -5.12
N PRO A 67 0.47 -14.27 -6.46
CA PRO A 67 -0.56 -13.60 -7.25
C PRO A 67 -1.87 -14.37 -7.21
N ARG A 68 -2.99 -13.66 -7.08
CA ARG A 68 -4.34 -14.25 -7.03
C ARG A 68 -5.09 -14.11 -8.35
N SER A 69 -4.62 -13.24 -9.23
CA SER A 69 -5.21 -12.98 -10.54
C SER A 69 -4.18 -13.16 -11.64
N PRO A 70 -4.55 -13.62 -12.85
CA PRO A 70 -3.66 -13.66 -14.00
C PRO A 70 -3.56 -12.30 -14.66
N GLY A 71 -2.53 -12.13 -15.50
CA GLY A 71 -2.33 -10.93 -16.29
C GLY A 71 -1.30 -9.98 -15.71
N LYS A 72 -1.39 -8.73 -16.11
CA LYS A 72 -0.39 -7.73 -15.76
C LYS A 72 -0.55 -7.20 -14.35
N TYR A 73 0.52 -7.29 -13.56
CA TYR A 73 0.68 -6.59 -12.30
C TYR A 73 1.57 -5.36 -12.47
N VAL A 74 1.18 -4.29 -11.80
CA VAL A 74 2.01 -3.11 -11.63
C VAL A 74 2.57 -3.13 -10.21
N VAL A 75 3.85 -2.86 -10.07
CA VAL A 75 4.51 -2.71 -8.78
C VAL A 75 5.04 -1.31 -8.62
N PHE A 76 4.82 -0.76 -7.44
CA PHE A 76 5.38 0.50 -7.02
C PHE A 76 6.31 0.28 -5.85
N LEU A 77 7.47 0.90 -5.89
CA LEU A 77 8.41 0.97 -4.77
C LEU A 77 8.37 2.38 -4.21
N ASP A 78 8.20 2.47 -2.91
CA ASP A 78 8.13 3.73 -2.17
C ASP A 78 9.17 3.70 -1.05
N PHE A 79 10.14 4.62 -1.09
CA PHE A 79 11.19 4.70 -0.08
C PHE A 79 11.80 6.11 0.01
N ILE A 80 12.54 6.37 1.09
CA ILE A 80 13.22 7.63 1.34
C ILE A 80 14.73 7.36 1.39
N PRO A 81 15.54 7.88 0.45
CA PRO A 81 16.98 7.80 0.54
C PRO A 81 17.53 8.60 1.74
N VAL A 82 18.51 8.06 2.46
CA VAL A 82 19.13 8.74 3.62
C VAL A 82 19.74 10.09 3.21
N ARG A 83 20.33 10.16 2.01
CA ARG A 83 21.00 11.36 1.50
C ARG A 83 20.07 12.39 0.86
N SER A 84 18.79 12.07 0.73
CA SER A 84 17.79 12.95 0.14
C SER A 84 16.48 12.84 0.92
N PRO A 85 15.92 13.95 1.44
CA PRO A 85 14.64 13.90 2.16
C PRO A 85 13.44 13.68 1.22
N ARG A 86 13.68 13.57 -0.08
CA ARG A 86 12.62 13.37 -1.06
C ARG A 86 12.30 11.88 -1.19
N ARG A 87 11.02 11.57 -1.07
CA ARG A 87 10.49 10.25 -1.35
C ARG A 87 10.72 9.87 -2.80
N VAL A 88 11.14 8.64 -3.04
CA VAL A 88 11.35 8.07 -4.37
C VAL A 88 10.24 7.07 -4.64
N LEU A 89 9.58 7.23 -5.78
CA LEU A 89 8.59 6.31 -6.30
C LEU A 89 9.12 5.70 -7.59
N LEU A 90 9.28 4.38 -7.60
CA LEU A 90 9.65 3.64 -8.81
C LEU A 90 8.46 2.78 -9.24
N LYS A 91 8.28 2.60 -10.52
CA LYS A 91 7.21 1.79 -11.11
C LYS A 91 7.81 0.72 -12.01
N SER A 92 7.29 -0.50 -11.92
CA SER A 92 7.62 -1.60 -12.80
C SER A 92 6.40 -2.48 -13.03
N SER A 93 6.51 -3.52 -13.81
CA SER A 93 5.42 -4.47 -14.03
C SER A 93 5.94 -5.84 -14.42
N PHE A 94 5.11 -6.86 -14.18
CA PHE A 94 5.35 -8.24 -14.63
C PHE A 94 4.02 -8.89 -15.04
N GLU A 95 4.12 -9.99 -15.78
CA GLU A 95 2.96 -10.77 -16.21
C GLU A 95 2.84 -12.04 -15.36
N VAL A 96 1.61 -12.38 -15.00
CA VAL A 96 1.25 -13.59 -14.25
C VAL A 96 0.53 -14.54 -15.19
N ALA A 97 1.08 -15.74 -15.36
CA ALA A 97 0.45 -16.80 -16.13
C ALA A 97 -0.71 -17.42 -15.36
N GLY A 98 -1.75 -17.80 -16.09
CA GLY A 98 -2.92 -18.47 -15.53
C GLY A 98 -4.14 -18.23 -16.40
N LYS A 99 -5.19 -18.99 -16.14
CA LYS A 99 -6.50 -18.70 -16.73
C LYS A 99 -7.20 -17.70 -15.85
N ALA A 100 -7.74 -16.63 -16.43
CA ALA A 100 -8.67 -15.78 -15.72
C ALA A 100 -9.80 -16.70 -15.21
N GLN A 101 -9.90 -16.87 -13.90
CA GLN A 101 -11.20 -17.21 -13.35
C GLN A 101 -12.07 -16.03 -13.78
N SER A 102 -13.27 -16.31 -14.30
CA SER A 102 -14.21 -15.29 -14.70
C SER A 102 -14.60 -14.43 -13.49
N ALA A 103 -13.65 -13.63 -13.03
CA ALA A 103 -13.94 -12.54 -12.15
C ALA A 103 -14.73 -11.57 -13.02
N GLU A 104 -16.00 -11.40 -12.73
CA GLU A 104 -16.76 -10.28 -13.21
C GLU A 104 -15.86 -9.07 -13.00
N GLN A 105 -15.50 -8.39 -14.09
CA GLN A 105 -14.83 -7.10 -13.97
C GLN A 105 -15.71 -6.29 -13.02
N PRO A 106 -15.13 -5.68 -11.97
CA PRO A 106 -15.93 -4.82 -11.13
C PRO A 106 -16.66 -3.87 -12.06
N SER A 107 -17.99 -3.94 -12.03
CA SER A 107 -18.82 -3.04 -12.80
C SER A 107 -18.32 -1.63 -12.51
N GLN A 108 -18.31 -0.74 -13.50
CA GLN A 108 -17.98 0.68 -13.30
C GLN A 108 -19.00 1.39 -12.39
N GLU A 109 -19.94 0.66 -11.84
CA GLU A 109 -20.78 1.13 -10.76
C GLU A 109 -19.89 1.45 -9.55
N ALA A 110 -20.06 2.63 -9.01
CA ALA A 110 -19.33 3.10 -7.84
C ALA A 110 -19.33 2.02 -6.78
N LEU A 111 -18.14 1.52 -6.43
CA LEU A 111 -18.00 0.53 -5.35
C LEU A 111 -18.64 1.10 -4.08
N PRO A 112 -19.34 0.27 -3.29
CA PRO A 112 -19.92 0.73 -2.05
C PRO A 112 -18.81 1.30 -1.16
N LEU A 113 -19.02 2.50 -0.65
CA LEU A 113 -18.10 3.13 0.31
C LEU A 113 -18.16 2.48 1.70
N ALA A 114 -18.88 1.39 1.82
CA ALA A 114 -19.04 0.62 3.04
C ALA A 114 -18.93 -0.88 2.78
N ILE A 115 -18.19 -1.58 3.64
CA ILE A 115 -18.03 -3.04 3.59
C ILE A 115 -18.09 -3.64 4.99
N GLU A 116 -18.47 -4.89 5.09
CA GLU A 116 -18.37 -5.69 6.32
C GLU A 116 -17.24 -6.70 6.21
N MET A 117 -16.35 -6.74 7.21
CA MET A 117 -15.24 -7.66 7.26
C MET A 117 -14.83 -7.94 8.72
N GLY A 118 -14.62 -9.22 9.05
CA GLY A 118 -14.10 -9.61 10.36
C GLY A 118 -14.98 -9.19 11.54
N GLY A 119 -16.30 -9.08 11.34
CA GLY A 119 -17.23 -8.63 12.38
C GLY A 119 -17.23 -7.11 12.61
N ASN A 120 -16.64 -6.36 11.70
CA ASN A 120 -16.65 -4.89 11.71
C ASN A 120 -17.27 -4.36 10.43
N HIS A 121 -17.93 -3.21 10.56
CA HIS A 121 -18.45 -2.42 9.47
C HIS A 121 -17.49 -1.24 9.20
N PHE A 122 -16.99 -1.14 7.98
CA PHE A 122 -16.09 -0.09 7.52
C PHE A 122 -16.87 0.83 6.58
N GLU A 123 -16.85 2.12 6.86
CA GLU A 123 -17.51 3.15 6.04
C GLU A 123 -16.51 4.25 5.71
N LEU A 124 -16.26 4.47 4.42
CA LEU A 124 -15.45 5.58 3.93
C LEU A 124 -16.34 6.75 3.52
N MET A 125 -16.19 7.87 4.19
CA MET A 125 -16.91 9.09 3.88
C MET A 125 -16.01 10.05 3.11
N ILE A 126 -16.44 10.37 1.90
CA ILE A 126 -15.76 11.33 1.01
C ILE A 126 -16.59 12.61 1.01
N PRO A 127 -16.07 13.73 1.54
CA PRO A 127 -16.81 14.99 1.54
C PRO A 127 -17.01 15.47 0.09
N LYS A 128 -18.16 16.05 -0.18
CA LYS A 128 -18.40 16.76 -1.44
C LYS A 128 -17.52 18.02 -1.44
N VAL A 129 -16.61 18.08 -2.41
CA VAL A 129 -15.81 19.29 -2.64
C VAL A 129 -16.52 20.14 -3.67
N GLU A 130 -17.04 21.28 -3.25
CA GLU A 130 -17.59 22.29 -4.17
C GLU A 130 -16.45 23.18 -4.65
N GLY A 131 -16.16 23.11 -5.95
CA GLY A 131 -15.12 23.89 -6.61
C GLY A 131 -13.76 23.15 -6.67
N SER A 132 -13.32 22.89 -7.88
CA SER A 132 -12.02 22.27 -8.13
C SER A 132 -10.92 23.31 -8.17
N SER A 133 -10.30 23.65 -7.03
CA SER A 133 -8.94 24.17 -7.07
C SER A 133 -7.98 22.98 -6.94
N GLN A 134 -6.97 22.91 -7.81
CA GLN A 134 -5.98 21.83 -7.82
C GLN A 134 -5.15 21.68 -6.53
N ASP A 135 -5.28 22.63 -5.60
CA ASP A 135 -4.52 22.71 -4.35
C ASP A 135 -5.34 22.43 -3.09
N GLN A 136 -6.56 21.90 -3.22
CA GLN A 136 -7.38 21.58 -2.04
C GLN A 136 -7.04 20.20 -1.48
N SER A 137 -6.62 20.16 -0.23
CA SER A 137 -6.53 18.91 0.52
C SER A 137 -7.93 18.39 0.84
N ILE A 138 -8.19 17.13 0.52
CA ILE A 138 -9.44 16.44 0.85
C ILE A 138 -9.19 15.59 2.09
N ILE A 139 -10.01 15.75 3.13
CA ILE A 139 -9.97 14.90 4.31
C ILE A 139 -10.99 13.78 4.11
N LEU A 140 -10.51 12.55 4.01
CA LEU A 140 -11.35 11.36 4.02
C LEU A 140 -11.62 10.93 5.46
N MET A 141 -12.83 10.47 5.76
CA MET A 141 -13.15 9.90 7.07
C MET A 141 -13.44 8.41 6.92
N LEU A 142 -12.73 7.60 7.70
CA LEU A 142 -12.99 6.16 7.82
C LEU A 142 -13.65 5.92 9.19
N ARG A 143 -14.87 5.37 9.17
CA ARG A 143 -15.56 4.91 10.37
C ARG A 143 -15.47 3.39 10.44
N VAL A 144 -15.11 2.87 11.61
CA VAL A 144 -15.09 1.43 11.87
C VAL A 144 -15.96 1.16 13.09
N THR A 145 -17.00 0.36 12.91
CA THR A 145 -17.91 -0.03 13.99
C THR A 145 -18.01 -1.54 14.09
N ASP A 146 -18.29 -2.04 15.28
CA ASP A 146 -18.60 -3.43 15.53
C ASP A 146 -20.06 -3.80 15.13
N ASN A 147 -20.43 -5.06 15.31
CA ASN A 147 -21.79 -5.54 15.00
C ASN A 147 -22.88 -4.90 15.86
N SER A 148 -22.53 -4.23 16.95
CA SER A 148 -23.47 -3.47 17.79
C SER A 148 -23.60 -2.00 17.34
N GLY A 149 -22.84 -1.57 16.35
CA GLY A 149 -22.78 -0.20 15.85
C GLY A 149 -21.92 0.74 16.71
N GLN A 150 -21.16 0.19 17.68
CA GLN A 150 -20.22 0.96 18.48
C GLN A 150 -18.87 1.09 17.77
N LEU A 151 -18.15 2.19 18.02
CA LEU A 151 -16.80 2.37 17.45
C LEU A 151 -15.87 1.25 17.91
N SER A 152 -15.26 0.58 16.95
CA SER A 152 -14.30 -0.48 17.20
C SER A 152 -13.02 0.08 17.78
N THR A 153 -12.43 -0.64 18.74
CA THR A 153 -11.07 -0.35 19.23
C THR A 153 -10.06 -0.87 18.21
N LEU A 154 -9.25 0.03 17.68
CA LEU A 154 -8.20 -0.30 16.71
C LEU A 154 -6.86 -0.38 17.43
N SER A 155 -6.02 -1.32 17.00
CA SER A 155 -4.60 -1.40 17.41
C SER A 155 -3.71 -0.92 16.25
N PRO A 156 -2.63 -0.19 16.53
CA PRO A 156 -1.75 0.29 15.48
C PRO A 156 -1.00 -0.86 14.81
N VAL A 157 -0.87 -0.79 13.49
CA VAL A 157 -0.04 -1.68 12.67
C VAL A 157 1.00 -0.81 11.97
N MET A 158 2.29 -1.15 12.11
CA MET A 158 3.40 -0.36 11.54
C MET A 158 3.33 1.14 11.91
N GLY A 159 2.93 1.44 13.14
CA GLY A 159 2.88 2.81 13.67
C GLY A 159 1.67 3.64 13.25
N ALA A 160 0.66 3.07 12.61
CA ALA A 160 -0.59 3.76 12.24
C ALA A 160 -1.82 2.87 12.48
N PHE A 161 -2.94 3.49 12.84
CA PHE A 161 -4.21 2.78 13.08
C PHE A 161 -4.89 2.29 11.79
N ALA A 162 -4.50 2.83 10.65
CA ALA A 162 -4.90 2.36 9.33
C ALA A 162 -3.87 2.75 8.27
N HIS A 163 -3.80 1.96 7.22
CA HIS A 163 -3.05 2.25 6.01
C HIS A 163 -4.02 2.21 4.84
N MET A 164 -4.17 3.32 4.14
CA MET A 164 -5.00 3.39 2.95
C MET A 164 -4.14 3.69 1.74
N VAL A 165 -4.40 2.99 0.65
CA VAL A 165 -3.76 3.26 -0.64
C VAL A 165 -4.84 3.58 -1.66
N ALA A 166 -4.69 4.70 -2.32
CA ALA A 166 -5.52 5.09 -3.45
C ALA A 166 -4.68 5.02 -4.72
N PHE A 167 -5.14 4.30 -5.72
CA PHE A 167 -4.48 4.20 -7.02
C PHE A 167 -5.15 5.10 -8.05
N ASP A 168 -4.34 5.72 -8.90
CA ASP A 168 -4.80 6.28 -10.16
C ASP A 168 -5.43 5.15 -11.02
N PRO A 169 -6.59 5.37 -11.67
CA PRO A 169 -7.25 4.35 -12.49
C PRO A 169 -6.37 3.76 -13.60
N GLU A 170 -5.43 4.54 -14.12
CA GLU A 170 -4.47 4.10 -15.13
C GLU A 170 -3.19 3.50 -14.52
N LEU A 171 -3.12 3.41 -13.19
CA LEU A 171 -1.95 2.95 -12.46
C LEU A 171 -0.68 3.74 -12.77
N ASN A 172 -0.78 5.04 -12.99
CA ASN A 172 0.37 5.92 -13.16
C ASN A 172 0.99 6.33 -11.83
N GLY A 173 0.21 6.30 -10.76
CA GLY A 173 0.63 6.64 -9.42
C GLY A 173 -0.30 6.10 -8.36
N PHE A 174 0.02 6.40 -7.11
CA PHE A 174 -0.79 6.08 -5.94
C PHE A 174 -0.58 7.13 -4.85
N ALA A 175 -1.52 7.18 -3.91
CA ALA A 175 -1.37 7.89 -2.65
C ALA A 175 -1.39 6.87 -1.50
N HIS A 176 -0.39 6.94 -0.61
CA HIS A 176 -0.32 6.15 0.62
C HIS A 176 -0.65 7.08 1.79
N LEU A 177 -1.76 6.80 2.45
CA LEU A 177 -2.39 7.68 3.42
C LEU A 177 -2.44 7.01 4.79
N HIS A 178 -2.30 7.81 5.84
CA HIS A 178 -2.44 7.40 7.23
C HIS A 178 -3.45 8.33 7.91
N PRO A 179 -4.16 7.85 8.95
CA PRO A 179 -5.02 8.71 9.76
C PRO A 179 -4.22 9.86 10.36
N LEU A 180 -4.85 11.01 10.49
CA LEU A 180 -4.32 12.09 11.32
C LEU A 180 -4.37 11.63 12.78
N GLU A 181 -3.22 11.63 13.48
CA GLU A 181 -3.08 11.12 14.86
C GLU A 181 -4.09 11.72 15.85
N ASN A 182 -4.52 12.96 15.61
CA ASN A 182 -5.48 13.68 16.43
C ASN A 182 -6.94 13.21 16.24
N ALA A 183 -7.21 12.35 15.29
CA ALA A 183 -8.58 11.91 14.96
C ALA A 183 -9.05 10.69 15.77
N LEU A 184 -8.15 10.02 16.50
CA LEU A 184 -8.48 8.84 17.29
C LEU A 184 -8.31 9.16 18.79
N PRO A 185 -9.22 8.69 19.65
CA PRO A 185 -9.00 8.70 21.11
C PRO A 185 -7.94 7.65 21.44
N ALA A 186 -6.68 7.98 21.17
CA ALA A 186 -5.57 7.11 21.52
C ALA A 186 -5.43 7.07 23.03
N LYS A 187 -5.44 5.89 23.61
CA LYS A 187 -4.82 5.70 24.90
C LYS A 187 -3.34 6.00 24.74
N LYS A 188 -2.84 6.92 25.53
CA LYS A 188 -1.47 7.46 25.45
C LYS A 188 -0.37 6.38 25.44
N ASP A 189 -0.69 5.20 25.94
CA ASP A 189 0.23 4.06 26.11
C ASP A 189 0.30 3.13 24.88
N GLU A 190 -0.59 3.30 23.89
CA GLU A 190 -0.61 2.48 22.67
C GLU A 190 0.13 3.14 21.49
N LEU A 191 0.49 4.43 21.62
CA LEU A 191 1.17 5.18 20.58
C LEU A 191 2.68 4.97 20.53
N HIS A 192 3.28 4.47 21.60
CA HIS A 192 4.72 4.21 21.68
C HIS A 192 4.96 2.90 22.45
N PRO A 193 4.92 1.74 21.80
CA PRO A 193 5.60 0.59 22.36
C PRO A 193 7.10 0.90 22.36
N GLY A 194 7.70 1.02 23.55
CA GLY A 194 9.12 1.22 23.79
C GLY A 194 9.98 0.12 23.18
#